data_960e91af264e2c992b215021abb6a369
#
_entry.id   960e91af264e2c992b215021abb6a369
#
_cell.length_a   1.000
_cell.length_b   1.000
_cell.length_c   1.000
_cell.angle_alpha   90.00
_cell.angle_beta   90.00
_cell.angle_gamma   90.00
#
_symmetry.space_group_name_H-M   'P 1'
#
loop_
_entity.id
_entity.type
_entity.pdbx_description
1 polymer ?
#
loop_
_entity_poly.entity_id
_entity_poly.type
_entity_poly.pdbx_seq_one_letter_code
_entity_poly.pdbx_strand_id
1 'polypeptide(L)'
;MSGYEKYYVPDQSKLPIYAAFSMFVLIMGAAGTINAVGTEDSISKYVLYFGLALMGGTLFFWFKQVVQEHLAGLDSTQLNQSFVYGMAWFIFSEVMFFAAFFGALFYVRTFSVPWLGGEGEKGLANMLWQDFSPTWPLLTTPDQGSMYNIPNKSMSFPGWDKMLLWLPLWNTIVLLSSSVNVHMQHINLKANKKKKFNIWLGITVALAIFFVGLQALEYYEAYAHYGLTLNLSLIHISEPTRP
;
A
#
# COMPACT_ATOMS: atom_id res chain seq x y z
N MET A 1 16.58 -45.87 -4.84
CA MET A 1 15.13 -45.69 -4.85
C MET A 1 14.87 -44.42 -4.06
N SER A 2 14.54 -43.31 -4.70
CA SER A 2 14.15 -42.08 -4.02
C SER A 2 12.79 -42.35 -3.37
N GLY A 3 12.79 -42.46 -2.02
CA GLY A 3 11.56 -42.60 -1.27
C GLY A 3 10.63 -41.45 -1.64
N TYR A 4 9.42 -41.78 -2.02
CA TYR A 4 8.38 -40.79 -2.34
C TYR A 4 8.11 -40.00 -1.04
N GLU A 5 8.59 -38.78 -0.97
CA GLU A 5 8.36 -37.88 0.17
C GLU A 5 6.85 -37.57 0.19
N LYS A 6 6.16 -37.96 1.25
CA LYS A 6 4.71 -37.73 1.37
C LYS A 6 4.48 -36.22 1.52
N TYR A 7 3.78 -35.63 0.57
CA TYR A 7 3.37 -34.21 0.65
C TYR A 7 2.46 -34.01 1.88
N TYR A 8 2.85 -33.07 2.73
CA TYR A 8 2.02 -32.71 3.89
C TYR A 8 0.82 -31.87 3.42
N VAL A 9 -0.36 -32.35 3.73
CA VAL A 9 -1.61 -31.62 3.56
C VAL A 9 -2.09 -31.25 4.96
N PRO A 10 -2.16 -29.95 5.31
CA PRO A 10 -2.63 -29.53 6.62
C PRO A 10 -4.09 -29.97 6.83
N ASP A 11 -4.43 -30.29 8.07
CA ASP A 11 -5.81 -30.54 8.47
C ASP A 11 -6.71 -29.33 8.19
N GLN A 12 -8.03 -29.55 8.11
CA GLN A 12 -8.99 -28.48 7.88
C GLN A 12 -8.85 -27.39 8.96
N SER A 13 -8.41 -26.19 8.53
CA SER A 13 -8.24 -25.04 9.40
C SER A 13 -9.43 -24.09 9.28
N LYS A 14 -9.85 -23.50 10.40
CA LYS A 14 -10.87 -22.45 10.43
C LYS A 14 -10.26 -21.05 10.17
N LEU A 15 -8.95 -20.94 10.09
CA LEU A 15 -8.23 -19.65 9.88
C LEU A 15 -8.68 -18.89 8.64
N PRO A 16 -8.93 -19.51 7.46
CA PRO A 16 -9.43 -18.78 6.30
C PRO A 16 -10.77 -18.09 6.54
N ILE A 17 -11.68 -18.72 7.30
CA ILE A 17 -12.98 -18.14 7.63
C ILE A 17 -12.79 -16.94 8.56
N TYR A 18 -11.93 -17.05 9.58
CA TYR A 18 -11.60 -15.93 10.46
C TYR A 18 -10.91 -14.80 9.70
N ALA A 19 -10.02 -15.11 8.76
CA ALA A 19 -9.37 -14.11 7.92
C ALA A 19 -10.39 -13.38 7.02
N ALA A 20 -11.31 -14.11 6.39
CA ALA A 20 -12.36 -13.52 5.56
C ALA A 20 -13.28 -12.60 6.37
N PHE A 21 -13.70 -13.04 7.56
CA PHE A 21 -14.55 -12.23 8.43
C PHE A 21 -13.81 -10.99 8.96
N SER A 22 -12.58 -11.12 9.42
CA SER A 22 -11.79 -9.99 9.91
C SER A 22 -11.49 -8.98 8.80
N MET A 23 -11.20 -9.45 7.57
CA MET A 23 -11.03 -8.59 6.39
C MET A 23 -12.32 -7.86 6.04
N PHE A 24 -13.47 -8.53 6.08
CA PHE A 24 -14.76 -7.91 5.82
C PHE A 24 -15.03 -6.76 6.82
N VAL A 25 -14.87 -7.00 8.12
CA VAL A 25 -15.07 -5.98 9.15
C VAL A 25 -14.07 -4.82 8.97
N LEU A 26 -12.82 -5.12 8.66
CA LEU A 26 -11.78 -4.12 8.42
C LEU A 26 -12.14 -3.21 7.24
N ILE A 27 -12.55 -3.77 6.11
CA ILE A 27 -12.91 -3.02 4.90
C ILE A 27 -14.17 -2.18 5.15
N MET A 28 -15.18 -2.73 5.82
CA MET A 28 -16.39 -1.97 6.19
C MET A 28 -16.05 -0.79 7.10
N GLY A 29 -15.20 -1.00 8.10
CA GLY A 29 -14.74 0.08 8.97
C GLY A 29 -13.92 1.14 8.23
N ALA A 30 -13.03 0.72 7.33
CA ALA A 30 -12.24 1.63 6.51
C ALA A 30 -13.11 2.46 5.57
N ALA A 31 -14.02 1.82 4.84
CA ALA A 31 -14.95 2.50 3.94
C ALA A 31 -15.85 3.50 4.69
N GLY A 32 -16.42 3.09 5.85
CA GLY A 32 -17.21 3.97 6.68
C GLY A 32 -16.41 5.16 7.21
N THR A 33 -15.16 4.95 7.63
CA THR A 33 -14.27 6.02 8.11
C THR A 33 -13.93 7.01 7.00
N ILE A 34 -13.69 6.54 5.78
CA ILE A 34 -13.39 7.40 4.63
C ILE A 34 -14.65 8.22 4.25
N ASN A 35 -15.82 7.60 4.22
CA ASN A 35 -17.08 8.29 3.92
C ASN A 35 -17.48 9.31 5.01
N ALA A 36 -17.03 9.09 6.25
CA ALA A 36 -17.31 9.97 7.38
C ALA A 36 -16.26 11.09 7.56
N VAL A 37 -15.31 11.24 6.63
CA VAL A 37 -14.33 12.34 6.67
C VAL A 37 -15.08 13.68 6.58
N GLY A 38 -14.92 14.52 7.59
CA GLY A 38 -15.65 15.79 7.72
C GLY A 38 -16.95 15.72 8.51
N THR A 39 -17.36 14.55 9.01
CA THR A 39 -18.50 14.37 9.93
C THR A 39 -18.01 13.87 11.30
N GLU A 40 -18.86 14.01 12.33
CA GLU A 40 -18.56 13.53 13.68
C GLU A 40 -18.85 12.02 13.87
N ASP A 41 -18.93 11.23 12.80
CA ASP A 41 -19.18 9.80 12.92
C ASP A 41 -18.02 9.07 13.58
N SER A 42 -18.21 8.64 14.83
CA SER A 42 -17.26 7.89 15.61
C SER A 42 -17.40 6.38 15.44
N ILE A 43 -18.58 5.89 15.03
CA ILE A 43 -18.88 4.44 14.96
C ILE A 43 -17.98 3.75 13.96
N SER A 44 -17.80 4.32 12.76
CA SER A 44 -16.97 3.76 11.70
C SER A 44 -15.51 3.59 12.14
N LYS A 45 -14.98 4.52 12.95
CA LYS A 45 -13.62 4.43 13.51
C LYS A 45 -13.49 3.25 14.47
N TYR A 46 -14.49 3.01 15.33
CA TYR A 46 -14.49 1.86 16.23
C TYR A 46 -14.57 0.55 15.48
N VAL A 47 -15.39 0.47 14.43
CA VAL A 47 -15.47 -0.69 13.53
C VAL A 47 -14.11 -0.96 12.86
N LEU A 48 -13.41 0.09 12.41
CA LEU A 48 -12.07 -0.02 11.84
C LEU A 48 -11.07 -0.58 12.86
N TYR A 49 -11.01 -0.02 14.08
CA TYR A 49 -10.11 -0.50 15.12
C TYR A 49 -10.42 -1.95 15.53
N PHE A 50 -11.70 -2.29 15.61
CA PHE A 50 -12.13 -3.66 15.88
C PHE A 50 -11.70 -4.62 14.76
N GLY A 51 -11.86 -4.22 13.50
CA GLY A 51 -11.38 -4.98 12.34
C GLY A 51 -9.87 -5.18 12.34
N LEU A 52 -9.09 -4.14 12.69
CA LEU A 52 -7.63 -4.22 12.85
C LEU A 52 -7.24 -5.21 13.96
N ALA A 53 -7.92 -5.18 15.11
CA ALA A 53 -7.67 -6.09 16.21
C ALA A 53 -7.99 -7.55 15.82
N LEU A 54 -9.11 -7.79 15.15
CA LEU A 54 -9.48 -9.11 14.64
C LEU A 54 -8.46 -9.65 13.63
N MET A 55 -8.03 -8.81 12.69
CA MET A 55 -7.04 -9.17 11.68
C MET A 55 -5.69 -9.46 12.34
N GLY A 56 -5.24 -8.62 13.26
CA GLY A 56 -4.01 -8.85 14.03
C GLY A 56 -4.05 -10.16 14.81
N GLY A 57 -5.17 -10.46 15.48
CA GLY A 57 -5.38 -11.74 16.15
C GLY A 57 -5.34 -12.92 15.19
N THR A 58 -6.01 -12.84 14.07
CA THR A 58 -6.02 -13.89 13.04
C THR A 58 -4.60 -14.17 12.52
N LEU A 59 -3.85 -13.12 12.20
CA LEU A 59 -2.46 -13.25 11.74
C LEU A 59 -1.55 -13.86 12.82
N PHE A 60 -1.72 -13.45 14.08
CA PHE A 60 -0.97 -14.02 15.20
C PHE A 60 -1.19 -15.53 15.32
N PHE A 61 -2.44 -15.98 15.29
CA PHE A 61 -2.75 -17.41 15.38
C PHE A 61 -2.28 -18.17 14.14
N TRP A 62 -2.36 -17.56 12.96
CA TRP A 62 -1.86 -18.18 11.73
C TRP A 62 -0.36 -18.39 11.79
N PHE A 63 0.42 -17.35 12.10
CA PHE A 63 1.88 -17.51 12.21
C PHE A 63 2.28 -18.46 13.34
N LYS A 64 1.55 -18.46 14.47
CA LYS A 64 1.77 -19.45 15.54
C LYS A 64 1.60 -20.87 15.02
N GLN A 65 0.56 -21.14 14.25
CA GLN A 65 0.32 -22.46 13.67
C GLN A 65 1.45 -22.84 12.70
N VAL A 66 1.86 -21.96 11.81
CA VAL A 66 2.98 -22.21 10.86
C VAL A 66 4.26 -22.55 11.61
N VAL A 67 4.58 -21.83 12.69
CA VAL A 67 5.76 -22.14 13.51
C VAL A 67 5.64 -23.52 14.18
N GLN A 68 4.46 -23.89 14.67
CA GLN A 68 4.22 -25.19 15.29
C GLN A 68 4.36 -26.34 14.28
N GLU A 69 3.85 -26.19 13.07
CA GLU A 69 3.97 -27.16 11.97
C GLU A 69 5.44 -27.35 11.58
N HIS A 70 6.20 -26.25 11.47
CA HIS A 70 7.64 -26.31 11.20
C HIS A 70 8.43 -27.02 12.32
N LEU A 71 8.13 -26.70 13.59
CA LEU A 71 8.78 -27.36 14.74
C LEU A 71 8.42 -28.85 14.85
N ALA A 72 7.25 -29.26 14.36
CA ALA A 72 6.83 -30.65 14.26
C ALA A 72 7.52 -31.40 13.10
N GLY A 73 8.33 -30.73 12.29
CA GLY A 73 9.06 -31.35 11.17
C GLY A 73 8.18 -31.79 10.02
N LEU A 74 7.03 -31.14 9.82
CA LEU A 74 6.07 -31.46 8.76
C LEU A 74 6.47 -30.88 7.40
N ASP A 75 7.60 -30.19 7.32
CA ASP A 75 8.10 -29.59 6.09
C ASP A 75 8.57 -30.68 5.11
N SER A 76 8.18 -30.53 3.85
CA SER A 76 8.68 -31.35 2.75
C SER A 76 9.37 -30.46 1.69
N THR A 77 10.21 -31.05 0.86
CA THR A 77 10.87 -30.34 -0.24
C THR A 77 9.85 -29.68 -1.18
N GLN A 78 8.75 -30.39 -1.46
CA GLN A 78 7.67 -29.87 -2.30
C GLN A 78 6.92 -28.70 -1.64
N LEU A 79 6.68 -28.76 -0.32
CA LEU A 79 6.06 -27.67 0.43
C LEU A 79 6.95 -26.42 0.41
N ASN A 80 8.25 -26.58 0.62
CA ASN A 80 9.22 -25.46 0.51
C ASN A 80 9.20 -24.80 -0.87
N GLN A 81 9.09 -25.61 -1.94
CA GLN A 81 8.96 -25.08 -3.29
C GLN A 81 7.64 -24.33 -3.49
N SER A 82 6.55 -24.80 -2.89
CA SER A 82 5.26 -24.11 -2.92
C SER A 82 5.32 -22.73 -2.24
N PHE A 83 6.06 -22.60 -1.13
CA PHE A 83 6.28 -21.29 -0.50
C PHE A 83 7.08 -20.32 -1.39
N VAL A 84 8.09 -20.83 -2.11
CA VAL A 84 8.86 -20.01 -3.07
C VAL A 84 7.95 -19.52 -4.20
N TYR A 85 7.11 -20.38 -4.75
CA TYR A 85 6.14 -19.97 -5.78
C TYR A 85 5.09 -19.00 -5.24
N GLY A 86 4.60 -19.22 -4.01
CA GLY A 86 3.69 -18.29 -3.35
C GLY A 86 4.29 -16.90 -3.21
N MET A 87 5.55 -16.81 -2.80
CA MET A 87 6.27 -15.53 -2.72
C MET A 87 6.45 -14.90 -4.12
N ALA A 88 6.76 -15.67 -5.15
CA ALA A 88 6.89 -15.17 -6.51
C ALA A 88 5.56 -14.58 -7.02
N TRP A 89 4.43 -15.23 -6.76
CA TRP A 89 3.11 -14.73 -7.10
C TRP A 89 2.73 -13.48 -6.30
N PHE A 90 3.11 -13.42 -5.01
CA PHE A 90 2.93 -12.21 -4.21
C PHE A 90 3.69 -11.02 -4.79
N ILE A 91 4.98 -11.20 -5.11
CA ILE A 91 5.78 -10.15 -5.75
C ILE A 91 5.17 -9.73 -7.09
N PHE A 92 4.71 -10.69 -7.89
CA PHE A 92 4.04 -10.41 -9.16
C PHE A 92 2.77 -9.56 -8.97
N SER A 93 1.95 -9.86 -7.96
CA SER A 93 0.75 -9.07 -7.65
C SER A 93 1.08 -7.63 -7.27
N GLU A 94 2.15 -7.41 -6.50
CA GLU A 94 2.63 -6.07 -6.14
C GLU A 94 3.13 -5.30 -7.37
N VAL A 95 3.87 -5.96 -8.26
CA VAL A 95 4.30 -5.36 -9.54
C VAL A 95 3.09 -4.94 -10.37
N MET A 96 2.05 -5.78 -10.45
CA MET A 96 0.83 -5.45 -11.19
C MET A 96 0.03 -4.32 -10.53
N PHE A 97 0.01 -4.25 -9.20
CA PHE A 97 -0.57 -3.14 -8.46
C PHE A 97 0.08 -1.80 -8.86
N PHE A 98 1.41 -1.73 -8.79
CA PHE A 98 2.13 -0.52 -9.22
C PHE A 98 1.96 -0.24 -10.71
N ALA A 99 1.96 -1.25 -11.57
CA ALA A 99 1.74 -1.10 -13.00
C ALA A 99 0.37 -0.47 -13.32
N ALA A 100 -0.68 -0.83 -12.57
CA ALA A 100 -2.00 -0.23 -12.72
C ALA A 100 -1.99 1.27 -12.40
N PHE A 101 -1.37 1.69 -11.29
CA PHE A 101 -1.29 3.10 -10.91
C PHE A 101 -0.40 3.91 -11.86
N PHE A 102 0.78 3.41 -12.18
CA PHE A 102 1.67 4.11 -13.13
C PHE A 102 1.09 4.13 -14.53
N GLY A 103 0.38 3.07 -14.95
CA GLY A 103 -0.33 3.03 -16.23
C GLY A 103 -1.47 4.06 -16.29
N ALA A 104 -2.24 4.19 -15.21
CA ALA A 104 -3.27 5.21 -15.10
C ALA A 104 -2.67 6.63 -15.13
N LEU A 105 -1.59 6.87 -14.38
CA LEU A 105 -0.87 8.15 -14.38
C LEU A 105 -0.32 8.48 -15.78
N PHE A 106 0.29 7.52 -16.45
CA PHE A 106 0.76 7.66 -17.82
C PHE A 106 -0.37 8.03 -18.77
N TYR A 107 -1.51 7.33 -18.68
CA TYR A 107 -2.67 7.60 -19.52
C TYR A 107 -3.22 9.03 -19.27
N VAL A 108 -3.39 9.40 -18.02
CA VAL A 108 -3.88 10.75 -17.66
C VAL A 108 -2.94 11.82 -18.17
N ARG A 109 -1.64 11.68 -17.93
CA ARG A 109 -0.64 12.69 -18.31
C ARG A 109 -0.47 12.80 -19.83
N THR A 110 -0.49 11.68 -20.55
CA THR A 110 -0.14 11.63 -21.97
C THR A 110 -1.35 11.85 -22.88
N PHE A 111 -2.53 11.43 -22.43
CA PHE A 111 -3.74 11.49 -23.26
C PHE A 111 -4.82 12.40 -22.67
N SER A 112 -5.27 12.14 -21.43
CA SER A 112 -6.44 12.82 -20.89
C SER A 112 -6.19 14.33 -20.70
N VAL A 113 -5.05 14.73 -20.14
CA VAL A 113 -4.73 16.14 -19.88
C VAL A 113 -4.56 16.93 -21.20
N PRO A 114 -3.81 16.46 -22.22
CA PRO A 114 -3.76 17.11 -23.53
C PRO A 114 -5.12 17.20 -24.21
N TRP A 115 -5.95 16.15 -24.16
CA TRP A 115 -7.30 16.20 -24.77
C TRP A 115 -8.20 17.23 -24.11
N LEU A 116 -8.16 17.37 -22.78
CA LEU A 116 -8.88 18.40 -22.04
C LEU A 116 -8.35 19.80 -22.39
N GLY A 117 -7.07 19.93 -22.71
CA GLY A 117 -6.44 21.17 -23.16
C GLY A 117 -6.68 21.52 -24.64
N GLY A 118 -7.44 20.69 -25.36
CA GLY A 118 -7.75 20.95 -26.78
C GLY A 118 -6.78 20.34 -27.78
N GLU A 119 -5.84 19.50 -27.33
CA GLU A 119 -4.87 18.85 -28.19
C GLU A 119 -5.38 17.49 -28.73
N GLY A 120 -5.00 17.17 -29.98
CA GLY A 120 -5.26 15.86 -30.59
C GLY A 120 -6.71 15.62 -31.02
N GLU A 121 -7.01 14.38 -31.44
CA GLU A 121 -8.31 14.00 -32.04
C GLU A 121 -9.51 14.17 -31.07
N LYS A 122 -9.28 14.12 -29.76
CA LYS A 122 -10.29 14.29 -28.73
C LYS A 122 -10.26 15.67 -28.06
N GLY A 123 -9.60 16.62 -28.69
CA GLY A 123 -9.51 18.01 -28.20
C GLY A 123 -10.84 18.76 -28.13
N LEU A 124 -11.93 18.20 -28.70
CA LEU A 124 -13.30 18.73 -28.52
C LEU A 124 -13.75 18.80 -27.05
N ALA A 125 -13.12 18.03 -26.16
CA ALA A 125 -13.35 18.12 -24.72
C ALA A 125 -13.07 19.53 -24.14
N ASN A 126 -12.17 20.29 -24.77
CA ASN A 126 -11.88 21.68 -24.40
C ASN A 126 -13.09 22.62 -24.57
N MET A 127 -14.05 22.28 -25.42
CA MET A 127 -15.29 23.06 -25.55
C MET A 127 -16.12 23.09 -24.26
N LEU A 128 -15.99 22.05 -23.42
CA LEU A 128 -16.64 21.98 -22.10
C LEU A 128 -15.83 22.72 -21.04
N TRP A 129 -14.54 22.88 -21.22
CA TRP A 129 -13.59 23.38 -20.23
C TRP A 129 -12.62 24.36 -20.88
N GLN A 130 -13.14 25.47 -21.43
CA GLN A 130 -12.38 26.43 -22.25
C GLN A 130 -11.22 27.09 -21.50
N ASP A 131 -11.33 27.26 -20.18
CA ASP A 131 -10.30 27.87 -19.34
C ASP A 131 -9.30 26.89 -18.77
N PHE A 132 -9.37 25.60 -19.16
CA PHE A 132 -8.45 24.58 -18.67
C PHE A 132 -7.11 24.66 -19.38
N SER A 133 -6.03 24.77 -18.60
CA SER A 133 -4.64 24.74 -19.09
C SER A 133 -3.98 23.40 -18.78
N PRO A 134 -3.47 22.66 -19.79
CA PRO A 134 -2.86 21.34 -19.62
C PRO A 134 -1.42 21.43 -19.10
N THR A 135 -1.21 22.15 -18.00
CA THR A 135 0.12 22.31 -17.39
C THR A 135 0.45 21.17 -16.45
N TRP A 136 1.73 20.75 -16.39
CA TRP A 136 2.19 19.74 -15.46
C TRP A 136 3.24 20.32 -14.50
N PRO A 137 3.19 20.06 -13.18
CA PRO A 137 2.18 19.24 -12.47
C PRO A 137 0.78 19.88 -12.48
N LEU A 138 -0.24 19.02 -12.66
CA LEU A 138 -1.63 19.47 -12.72
C LEU A 138 -2.13 19.75 -11.30
N LEU A 139 -2.26 21.03 -10.97
CA LEU A 139 -2.80 21.48 -9.68
C LEU A 139 -4.24 21.98 -9.78
N THR A 140 -4.65 22.42 -10.98
CA THR A 140 -6.00 22.91 -11.22
C THR A 140 -6.83 21.87 -11.93
N THR A 141 -8.04 21.64 -11.43
CA THR A 141 -9.03 20.77 -12.06
C THR A 141 -9.74 21.51 -13.19
N PRO A 142 -10.32 20.82 -14.20
CA PRO A 142 -11.07 21.47 -15.28
C PRO A 142 -12.21 22.36 -14.80
N ASP A 143 -12.84 22.03 -13.68
CA ASP A 143 -13.91 22.78 -13.03
C ASP A 143 -13.41 23.97 -12.17
N GLN A 144 -12.13 24.26 -12.18
CA GLN A 144 -11.46 25.34 -11.44
C GLN A 144 -11.78 25.34 -9.92
N GLY A 145 -11.96 24.17 -9.35
CA GLY A 145 -12.19 23.98 -7.92
C GLY A 145 -13.66 24.21 -7.48
N SER A 146 -14.62 24.26 -8.42
CA SER A 146 -16.03 24.35 -8.05
C SER A 146 -16.57 23.07 -7.41
N MET A 147 -16.09 21.89 -7.84
CA MET A 147 -16.47 20.58 -7.31
C MET A 147 -15.39 19.94 -6.44
N TYR A 148 -14.12 20.29 -6.65
CA TYR A 148 -12.99 19.63 -6.02
C TYR A 148 -12.03 20.65 -5.39
N ASN A 149 -11.48 20.30 -4.23
CA ASN A 149 -10.47 21.13 -3.60
C ASN A 149 -9.18 21.13 -4.43
N ILE A 150 -8.66 22.32 -4.69
CA ILE A 150 -7.40 22.50 -5.37
C ILE A 150 -6.26 22.37 -4.35
N PRO A 151 -5.24 21.53 -4.58
CA PRO A 151 -4.08 21.43 -3.69
C PRO A 151 -3.28 22.73 -3.71
N ASN A 152 -2.77 23.15 -2.56
CA ASN A 152 -2.02 24.40 -2.42
C ASN A 152 -0.69 24.41 -3.18
N LYS A 153 -0.03 23.23 -3.23
CA LYS A 153 1.30 23.04 -3.86
C LYS A 153 1.45 21.64 -4.39
N SER A 154 2.37 21.47 -5.35
CA SER A 154 2.83 20.17 -5.81
C SER A 154 3.86 19.57 -4.86
N MET A 155 3.78 18.25 -4.60
CA MET A 155 4.81 17.47 -3.91
C MET A 155 5.96 17.06 -4.85
N SER A 156 6.30 17.87 -5.83
CA SER A 156 7.37 17.61 -6.78
C SER A 156 8.76 17.68 -6.12
N PHE A 157 9.75 17.11 -6.82
CA PHE A 157 11.15 17.14 -6.39
C PHE A 157 11.62 18.59 -6.14
N PRO A 158 12.18 18.91 -4.94
CA PRO A 158 12.48 20.28 -4.53
C PRO A 158 13.73 20.86 -5.19
N GLY A 159 14.42 20.12 -6.05
CA GLY A 159 15.71 20.46 -6.62
C GLY A 159 16.89 19.82 -5.88
N TRP A 160 18.04 19.80 -6.56
CA TRP A 160 19.27 19.17 -6.04
C TRP A 160 19.79 19.83 -4.77
N ASP A 161 19.56 21.13 -4.61
CA ASP A 161 20.02 21.94 -3.46
C ASP A 161 19.33 21.52 -2.15
N LYS A 162 18.07 21.04 -2.24
CA LYS A 162 17.25 20.67 -1.10
C LYS A 162 16.99 19.15 -1.00
N MET A 163 17.70 18.37 -1.80
CA MET A 163 17.50 16.92 -1.87
C MET A 163 17.69 16.22 -0.51
N LEU A 164 18.65 16.67 0.30
CA LEU A 164 18.90 16.09 1.63
C LEU A 164 17.78 16.37 2.66
N LEU A 165 16.94 17.38 2.41
CA LEU A 165 15.78 17.70 3.25
C LEU A 165 14.51 16.99 2.77
N TRP A 166 14.58 16.26 1.67
CA TRP A 166 13.44 15.62 1.05
C TRP A 166 13.15 14.26 1.70
N LEU A 167 11.99 14.13 2.36
CA LEU A 167 11.57 12.92 3.09
C LEU A 167 11.60 11.64 2.24
N PRO A 168 11.11 11.62 0.97
CA PRO A 168 11.15 10.43 0.12
C PRO A 168 12.56 9.88 -0.11
N LEU A 169 13.60 10.73 -0.13
CA LEU A 169 14.98 10.26 -0.22
C LEU A 169 15.36 9.41 1.01
N TRP A 170 15.05 9.91 2.20
CA TRP A 170 15.34 9.19 3.44
C TRP A 170 14.55 7.90 3.56
N ASN A 171 13.27 7.90 3.14
CA ASN A 171 12.46 6.69 3.05
C ASN A 171 13.13 5.64 2.14
N THR A 172 13.63 6.05 0.99
CA THR A 172 14.33 5.17 0.06
C THR A 172 15.62 4.61 0.66
N ILE A 173 16.43 5.45 1.31
CA ILE A 173 17.67 5.03 1.97
C ILE A 173 17.38 4.01 3.08
N VAL A 174 16.40 4.26 3.91
CA VAL A 174 15.99 3.36 5.00
C VAL A 174 15.52 2.01 4.43
N LEU A 175 14.72 2.02 3.37
CA LEU A 175 14.21 0.82 2.71
C LEU A 175 15.35 -0.03 2.13
N LEU A 176 16.28 0.59 1.39
CA LEU A 176 17.44 -0.10 0.81
C LEU A 176 18.35 -0.65 1.91
N SER A 177 18.60 0.12 2.98
CA SER A 177 19.38 -0.34 4.13
C SER A 177 18.71 -1.53 4.82
N SER A 178 17.38 -1.52 4.96
CA SER A 178 16.61 -2.65 5.51
C SER A 178 16.79 -3.92 4.67
N SER A 179 16.80 -3.80 3.33
CA SER A 179 17.04 -4.93 2.43
C SER A 179 18.41 -5.59 2.65
N VAL A 180 19.48 -4.79 2.83
CA VAL A 180 20.81 -5.29 3.16
C VAL A 180 20.80 -6.03 4.51
N ASN A 181 20.13 -5.47 5.51
CA ASN A 181 20.03 -6.10 6.84
C ASN A 181 19.30 -7.45 6.80
N VAL A 182 18.22 -7.56 6.01
CA VAL A 182 17.52 -8.84 5.78
C VAL A 182 18.43 -9.86 5.13
N HIS A 183 19.25 -9.46 4.16
CA HIS A 183 20.24 -10.35 3.55
C HIS A 183 21.28 -10.87 4.57
N MET A 184 21.83 -9.98 5.41
CA MET A 184 22.75 -10.34 6.48
C MET A 184 22.12 -11.26 7.52
N GLN A 185 20.84 -11.02 7.86
CA GLN A 185 20.04 -11.88 8.71
C GLN A 185 19.94 -13.30 8.12
N HIS A 186 19.62 -13.42 6.83
CA HIS A 186 19.49 -14.71 6.15
C HIS A 186 20.80 -15.51 6.13
N ILE A 187 21.94 -14.87 5.85
CA ILE A 187 23.27 -15.50 5.90
C ILE A 187 23.56 -16.04 7.31
N ASN A 188 23.28 -15.24 8.35
CA ASN A 188 23.54 -15.66 9.72
C ASN A 188 22.60 -16.78 10.19
N LEU A 189 21.36 -16.82 9.67
CA LEU A 189 20.43 -17.92 9.90
C LEU A 189 20.97 -19.23 9.31
N LYS A 190 21.40 -19.21 8.02
CA LYS A 190 22.02 -20.39 7.38
C LYS A 190 23.29 -20.86 8.08
N ALA A 191 24.07 -19.93 8.62
CA ALA A 191 25.28 -20.24 9.40
C ALA A 191 24.99 -20.66 10.84
N ASN A 192 23.72 -20.79 11.26
CA ASN A 192 23.24 -21.13 12.62
C ASN A 192 23.79 -20.19 13.71
N LYS A 193 24.09 -18.92 13.38
CA LYS A 193 24.61 -17.90 14.30
C LYS A 193 23.46 -17.11 14.95
N LYS A 194 22.71 -17.74 15.87
CA LYS A 194 21.48 -17.17 16.46
C LYS A 194 21.63 -15.77 17.04
N LYS A 195 22.73 -15.48 17.73
CA LYS A 195 22.95 -14.13 18.31
C LYS A 195 23.04 -13.05 17.24
N LYS A 196 23.81 -13.29 16.16
CA LYS A 196 23.95 -12.34 15.05
C LYS A 196 22.64 -12.22 14.26
N PHE A 197 21.93 -13.31 14.06
CA PHE A 197 20.59 -13.31 13.46
C PHE A 197 19.63 -12.37 14.22
N ASN A 198 19.53 -12.52 15.56
CA ASN A 198 18.65 -11.70 16.37
C ASN A 198 19.01 -10.20 16.34
N ILE A 199 20.30 -9.86 16.28
CA ILE A 199 20.76 -8.47 16.17
C ILE A 199 20.29 -7.87 14.83
N TRP A 200 20.56 -8.55 13.72
CA TRP A 200 20.14 -8.08 12.40
C TRP A 200 18.61 -8.00 12.26
N LEU A 201 17.89 -8.95 12.85
CA LEU A 201 16.42 -8.90 12.92
C LEU A 201 15.96 -7.67 13.68
N GLY A 202 16.54 -7.40 14.85
CA GLY A 202 16.20 -6.21 15.66
C GLY A 202 16.44 -4.90 14.90
N ILE A 203 17.57 -4.79 14.18
CA ILE A 203 17.86 -3.62 13.34
C ILE A 203 16.84 -3.50 12.22
N THR A 204 16.48 -4.60 11.55
CA THR A 204 15.47 -4.58 10.48
C THR A 204 14.11 -4.10 10.99
N VAL A 205 13.67 -4.58 12.15
CA VAL A 205 12.40 -4.14 12.78
C VAL A 205 12.46 -2.66 13.16
N ALA A 206 13.57 -2.20 13.73
CA ALA A 206 13.75 -0.79 14.06
C ALA A 206 13.69 0.12 12.82
N LEU A 207 14.35 -0.28 11.72
CA LEU A 207 14.28 0.44 10.45
C LEU A 207 12.86 0.43 9.85
N ALA A 208 12.13 -0.67 9.98
CA ALA A 208 10.73 -0.75 9.51
C ALA A 208 9.82 0.22 10.31
N ILE A 209 9.96 0.29 11.62
CA ILE A 209 9.21 1.24 12.46
C ILE A 209 9.58 2.67 12.08
N PHE A 210 10.87 2.96 11.88
CA PHE A 210 11.34 4.27 11.47
C PHE A 210 10.79 4.67 10.09
N PHE A 211 10.79 3.74 9.12
CA PHE A 211 10.20 3.94 7.79
C PHE A 211 8.71 4.31 7.87
N VAL A 212 7.94 3.54 8.67
CA VAL A 212 6.50 3.83 8.87
C VAL A 212 6.30 5.21 9.50
N GLY A 213 7.17 5.60 10.45
CA GLY A 213 7.15 6.94 11.06
C GLY A 213 7.39 8.06 10.04
N LEU A 214 8.40 7.92 9.18
CA LEU A 214 8.66 8.88 8.09
C LEU A 214 7.50 8.95 7.09
N GLN A 215 6.91 7.80 6.75
CA GLN A 215 5.76 7.74 5.86
C GLN A 215 4.52 8.43 6.46
N ALA A 216 4.30 8.25 7.76
CA ALA A 216 3.20 8.93 8.47
C ALA A 216 3.40 10.46 8.48
N LEU A 217 4.64 10.93 8.66
CA LEU A 217 4.97 12.35 8.56
C LEU A 217 4.73 12.89 7.14
N GLU A 218 5.11 12.15 6.11
CA GLU A 218 4.88 12.54 4.71
C GLU A 218 3.38 12.67 4.39
N TYR A 219 2.56 11.71 4.84
CA TYR A 219 1.10 11.82 4.70
C TYR A 219 0.51 12.97 5.51
N TYR A 220 1.03 13.22 6.70
CA TYR A 220 0.59 14.35 7.51
C TYR A 220 0.91 15.69 6.80
N GLU A 221 2.10 15.84 6.24
CA GLU A 221 2.47 17.00 5.45
C GLU A 221 1.58 17.15 4.19
N ALA A 222 1.34 16.05 3.48
CA ALA A 222 0.46 16.03 2.32
C ALA A 222 -0.94 16.54 2.65
N TYR A 223 -1.49 16.10 3.77
CA TYR A 223 -2.83 16.52 4.21
C TYR A 223 -2.84 17.95 4.75
N ALA A 224 -1.93 18.28 5.67
CA ALA A 224 -1.96 19.56 6.42
C ALA A 224 -1.41 20.74 5.62
N HIS A 225 -0.34 20.53 4.85
CA HIS A 225 0.37 21.63 4.17
C HIS A 225 0.09 21.72 2.67
N TYR A 226 -0.16 20.57 2.01
CA TYR A 226 -0.42 20.56 0.57
C TYR A 226 -1.91 20.53 0.25
N GLY A 227 -2.78 20.33 1.24
CA GLY A 227 -4.23 20.31 1.05
C GLY A 227 -4.73 19.11 0.24
N LEU A 228 -3.98 18.01 0.22
CA LEU A 228 -4.39 16.77 -0.43
C LEU A 228 -5.43 16.07 0.45
N THR A 229 -6.71 16.39 0.23
CA THR A 229 -7.84 15.82 0.98
C THR A 229 -8.52 14.73 0.18
N LEU A 230 -9.09 13.74 0.90
CA LEU A 230 -9.83 12.63 0.29
C LEU A 230 -11.26 13.01 -0.13
N ASN A 231 -11.66 14.27 -0.01
CA ASN A 231 -13.02 14.75 -0.37
C ASN A 231 -13.30 14.66 -1.89
N LEU A 232 -12.39 14.11 -2.64
CA LEU A 232 -12.34 14.23 -4.09
C LEU A 232 -13.16 13.21 -4.86
N SER A 233 -13.56 12.06 -4.34
CA SER A 233 -14.02 11.04 -5.27
C SER A 233 -15.19 10.18 -4.82
N LEU A 234 -15.42 10.02 -3.54
CA LEU A 234 -16.40 9.04 -3.07
C LEU A 234 -17.84 9.51 -3.18
N ILE A 235 -18.08 10.82 -3.11
CA ILE A 235 -19.44 11.38 -3.23
C ILE A 235 -19.95 11.27 -4.66
N HIS A 236 -19.09 11.41 -5.67
CA HIS A 236 -19.47 11.35 -7.08
C HIS A 236 -19.59 9.94 -7.67
N ILE A 237 -18.94 8.95 -7.06
CA ILE A 237 -19.12 7.54 -7.45
C ILE A 237 -20.43 6.98 -6.88
N SER A 238 -20.90 7.50 -5.76
CA SER A 238 -22.10 7.01 -5.09
C SER A 238 -23.39 7.72 -5.49
N GLU A 239 -23.35 8.84 -6.21
CA GLU A 239 -24.55 9.57 -6.67
C GLU A 239 -24.64 9.72 -8.21
N PRO A 240 -24.70 8.63 -8.99
CA PRO A 240 -25.00 8.75 -10.43
C PRO A 240 -26.51 8.98 -10.71
N THR A 241 -27.37 9.15 -9.71
CA THR A 241 -28.81 9.07 -9.85
C THR A 241 -29.61 10.13 -9.07
N ARG A 242 -29.09 11.34 -8.87
CA ARG A 242 -30.00 12.45 -8.52
C ARG A 242 -30.46 13.12 -9.79
N PRO A 243 -31.81 13.07 -10.06
CA PRO A 243 -32.45 13.79 -11.17
C PRO A 243 -32.34 15.30 -11.00
#